data_b8da5da9e0198f64bf337f50f629333b
#
_entry.id   b8da5da9e0198f64bf337f50f629333b
#
_cell.length_a   1.000
_cell.length_b   1.000
_cell.length_c   1.000
_cell.angle_alpha   90.00
_cell.angle_beta   90.00
_cell.angle_gamma   90.00
#
_symmetry.space_group_name_H-M   'P 1'
#
loop_
_entity.id
_entity.type
_entity.pdbx_description
1 polymer ?
#
loop_
_entity_poly.entity_id
_entity_poly.type
_entity_poly.pdbx_seq_one_letter_code
_entity_poly.pdbx_strand_id
1 'polypeptide(L)'
;WIDRPGRDTPMVLAWIAAPVAFYFHLLAKFWFDAPILDDYETILGSIVRLRAADTAGAWLGELFALHNEHRIVVMRLVALGADSLLGHTDFRLLMAVGNLTVIGLFALFWAEFRDDASAAVLGAASFLLLQWSYSEAILMASAALPNIGVVFFSFAAIFFAGRSTGWTLAASIACGVLAAGSQSNGVFALPLAALACLLGGRRSRAAILFGAAAALWAV
;
A
#
# COMPACT_ATOMS: atom_id res chain seq x y z
N TRP A 1 31.99 -10.98 -16.29
CA TRP A 1 32.39 -9.62 -15.97
C TRP A 1 31.76 -8.69 -17.00
N ILE A 2 30.51 -8.36 -16.82
CA ILE A 2 29.84 -7.30 -17.59
C ILE A 2 30.17 -6.02 -16.82
N ASP A 3 30.92 -5.12 -17.42
CA ASP A 3 31.13 -3.78 -16.90
C ASP A 3 29.77 -3.23 -16.50
N ARG A 4 29.60 -2.90 -15.24
CA ARG A 4 28.36 -2.32 -14.75
C ARG A 4 28.21 -0.97 -15.44
N PRO A 5 27.26 -0.80 -16.39
CA PRO A 5 27.02 0.53 -16.95
C PRO A 5 26.77 1.46 -15.79
N GLY A 6 27.41 2.64 -15.82
CA GLY A 6 27.25 3.64 -14.77
C GLY A 6 25.75 3.83 -14.53
N ARG A 7 25.33 3.81 -13.26
CA ARG A 7 23.91 3.84 -12.84
C ARG A 7 23.15 5.05 -13.35
N ASP A 8 23.88 6.08 -13.73
CA ASP A 8 23.38 7.38 -14.19
C ASP A 8 23.31 7.48 -15.72
N THR A 9 23.41 6.36 -16.45
CA THR A 9 23.27 6.45 -17.89
C THR A 9 21.82 6.80 -18.26
N PRO A 10 21.60 7.74 -19.19
CA PRO A 10 20.25 8.11 -19.63
C PRO A 10 19.40 6.91 -20.06
N MET A 11 20.04 5.87 -20.59
CA MET A 11 19.39 4.63 -20.98
C MET A 11 18.81 3.86 -19.77
N VAL A 12 19.52 3.80 -18.63
CA VAL A 12 19.06 3.13 -17.41
C VAL A 12 17.87 3.88 -16.82
N LEU A 13 17.97 5.22 -16.75
CA LEU A 13 16.86 6.05 -16.29
C LEU A 13 15.64 5.92 -17.19
N ALA A 14 15.81 5.90 -18.51
CA ALA A 14 14.72 5.69 -19.45
C ALA A 14 14.07 4.29 -19.28
N TRP A 15 14.88 3.25 -19.07
CA TRP A 15 14.44 1.88 -18.85
C TRP A 15 13.57 1.72 -17.59
N ILE A 16 13.83 2.54 -16.55
CA ILE A 16 13.06 2.55 -15.31
C ILE A 16 11.85 3.49 -15.42
N ALA A 17 12.01 4.66 -16.03
CA ALA A 17 10.97 5.67 -16.10
C ALA A 17 9.87 5.35 -17.13
N ALA A 18 10.20 4.62 -18.20
CA ALA A 18 9.23 4.30 -19.25
C ALA A 18 8.01 3.50 -18.74
N PRO A 19 8.16 2.44 -17.92
CA PRO A 19 7.01 1.73 -17.34
C PRO A 19 6.16 2.63 -16.44
N VAL A 20 6.79 3.51 -15.64
CA VAL A 20 6.09 4.48 -14.79
C VAL A 20 5.25 5.42 -15.64
N ALA A 21 5.86 6.06 -16.66
CA ALA A 21 5.17 6.98 -17.55
C ALA A 21 4.02 6.29 -18.31
N PHE A 22 4.26 5.09 -18.81
CA PHE A 22 3.26 4.30 -19.52
C PHE A 22 2.09 3.90 -18.61
N TYR A 23 2.37 3.42 -17.40
CA TYR A 23 1.35 3.06 -16.42
C TYR A 23 0.42 4.22 -16.09
N PHE A 24 0.98 5.38 -15.74
CA PHE A 24 0.17 6.55 -15.39
C PHE A 24 -0.50 7.20 -16.62
N HIS A 25 0.10 7.07 -17.80
CA HIS A 25 -0.58 7.46 -19.04
C HIS A 25 -1.85 6.62 -19.27
N LEU A 26 -1.76 5.30 -19.12
CA LEU A 26 -2.92 4.42 -19.24
C LEU A 26 -3.94 4.68 -18.14
N LEU A 27 -3.51 4.85 -16.90
CA LEU A 27 -4.39 5.21 -15.79
C LEU A 27 -5.17 6.50 -16.13
N ALA A 28 -4.47 7.57 -16.52
CA ALA A 28 -5.09 8.84 -16.88
C ALA A 28 -6.01 8.75 -18.12
N LYS A 29 -5.75 7.80 -19.02
CA LYS A 29 -6.58 7.58 -20.20
C LYS A 29 -7.89 6.84 -19.88
N PHE A 30 -7.85 5.89 -18.95
CA PHE A 30 -8.97 4.98 -18.68
C PHE A 30 -9.69 5.23 -17.36
N TRP A 31 -9.14 6.03 -16.44
CA TRP A 31 -9.82 6.35 -15.20
C TRP A 31 -11.08 7.19 -15.44
N PHE A 32 -12.05 7.06 -14.59
CA PHE A 32 -13.32 7.75 -14.69
C PHE A 32 -13.85 8.09 -13.30
N ASP A 33 -14.74 9.08 -13.24
CA ASP A 33 -15.32 9.55 -11.98
C ASP A 33 -16.75 9.01 -11.83
N ALA A 34 -16.83 7.70 -11.64
CA ALA A 34 -18.08 7.03 -11.36
C ALA A 34 -17.82 5.71 -10.60
N PRO A 35 -18.73 5.31 -9.68
CA PRO A 35 -18.60 4.05 -8.97
C PRO A 35 -18.88 2.87 -9.91
N ILE A 36 -18.12 1.79 -9.72
CA ILE A 36 -18.34 0.51 -10.39
C ILE A 36 -18.32 -0.63 -9.37
N LEU A 37 -19.12 -1.66 -9.63
CA LEU A 37 -19.10 -2.91 -8.85
C LEU A 37 -19.14 -2.61 -7.32
N ASP A 38 -18.12 -3.05 -6.61
CA ASP A 38 -18.01 -2.92 -5.14
C ASP A 38 -17.87 -1.48 -4.65
N ASP A 39 -17.57 -0.50 -5.51
CA ASP A 39 -17.46 0.91 -5.12
C ASP A 39 -18.75 1.43 -4.49
N TYR A 40 -19.91 0.94 -4.94
CA TYR A 40 -21.21 1.32 -4.37
C TYR A 40 -21.33 0.97 -2.89
N GLU A 41 -20.92 -0.23 -2.51
CA GLU A 41 -21.06 -0.70 -1.12
C GLU A 41 -19.85 -0.29 -0.26
N THR A 42 -18.64 -0.47 -0.78
CA THR A 42 -17.40 -0.26 -0.02
C THR A 42 -17.08 1.21 0.19
N ILE A 43 -17.43 2.08 -0.74
CA ILE A 43 -17.14 3.51 -0.69
C ILE A 43 -18.41 4.28 -0.34
N LEU A 44 -19.38 4.35 -1.24
CA LEU A 44 -20.57 5.17 -1.03
C LEU A 44 -21.40 4.69 0.14
N GLY A 45 -21.68 3.38 0.23
CA GLY A 45 -22.43 2.79 1.33
C GLY A 45 -21.74 3.03 2.68
N SER A 46 -20.42 2.84 2.76
CA SER A 46 -19.69 3.07 4.00
C SER A 46 -19.64 4.56 4.41
N ILE A 47 -19.49 5.50 3.46
CA ILE A 47 -19.55 6.95 3.76
C ILE A 47 -20.92 7.31 4.35
N VAL A 48 -22.01 6.81 3.76
CA VAL A 48 -23.37 7.07 4.26
C VAL A 48 -23.55 6.53 5.68
N ARG A 49 -23.12 5.28 5.93
CA ARG A 49 -23.25 4.66 7.27
C ARG A 49 -22.36 5.33 8.32
N LEU A 50 -21.13 5.69 7.96
CA LEU A 50 -20.21 6.41 8.87
C LEU A 50 -20.74 7.80 9.22
N ARG A 51 -21.38 8.50 8.29
CA ARG A 51 -22.00 9.81 8.54
C ARG A 51 -23.30 9.72 9.33
N ALA A 52 -24.03 8.62 9.21
CA ALA A 52 -25.27 8.39 9.94
C ALA A 52 -25.05 7.84 11.36
N ALA A 53 -23.82 7.50 11.74
CA ALA A 53 -23.51 6.95 13.04
C ALA A 53 -23.63 8.01 14.16
N ASP A 54 -24.56 7.81 15.08
CA ASP A 54 -24.90 8.75 16.17
C ASP A 54 -23.97 8.63 17.39
N THR A 55 -23.22 7.53 17.48
CA THR A 55 -22.31 7.25 18.60
C THR A 55 -20.93 6.87 18.10
N ALA A 56 -19.90 7.12 18.90
CA ALA A 56 -18.53 6.68 18.60
C ALA A 56 -18.43 5.16 18.42
N GLY A 57 -19.20 4.38 19.19
CA GLY A 57 -19.26 2.92 19.08
C GLY A 57 -19.84 2.47 17.75
N ALA A 58 -20.94 3.07 17.28
CA ALA A 58 -21.54 2.80 15.98
C ALA A 58 -20.56 3.18 14.82
N TRP A 59 -19.92 4.33 14.95
CA TRP A 59 -18.93 4.80 13.97
C TRP A 59 -17.72 3.85 13.87
N LEU A 60 -17.15 3.44 15.00
CA LEU A 60 -16.06 2.46 15.02
C LEU A 60 -16.53 1.10 14.50
N GLY A 61 -17.75 0.67 14.88
CA GLY A 61 -18.33 -0.56 14.37
C GLY A 61 -18.40 -0.59 12.85
N GLU A 62 -18.86 0.51 12.21
CA GLU A 62 -18.93 0.61 10.76
C GLU A 62 -17.51 0.70 10.13
N LEU A 63 -16.61 1.48 10.75
CA LEU A 63 -15.25 1.62 10.24
C LEU A 63 -14.53 0.26 10.18
N PHE A 64 -14.68 -0.58 11.20
CA PHE A 64 -14.05 -1.90 11.31
C PHE A 64 -14.92 -3.04 10.80
N ALA A 65 -16.13 -2.77 10.29
CA ALA A 65 -16.99 -3.79 9.71
C ALA A 65 -16.28 -4.54 8.58
N LEU A 66 -16.54 -5.84 8.49
CA LEU A 66 -16.01 -6.65 7.39
C LEU A 66 -16.72 -6.26 6.09
N HIS A 67 -15.96 -6.21 5.03
CA HIS A 67 -16.46 -6.29 3.65
C HIS A 67 -15.99 -7.63 3.09
N ASN A 68 -16.94 -8.53 2.87
CA ASN A 68 -16.63 -9.95 2.71
C ASN A 68 -15.76 -10.45 3.89
N GLU A 69 -14.57 -11.00 3.61
CA GLU A 69 -13.59 -11.44 4.61
C GLU A 69 -12.54 -10.38 4.97
N HIS A 70 -12.65 -9.15 4.43
CA HIS A 70 -11.62 -8.12 4.57
C HIS A 70 -12.05 -6.96 5.46
N ARG A 71 -11.10 -6.44 6.27
CA ARG A 71 -11.23 -5.14 6.94
C ARG A 71 -10.54 -4.08 6.09
N ILE A 72 -11.32 -3.20 5.45
CA ILE A 72 -10.83 -2.16 4.53
C ILE A 72 -10.83 -0.77 5.20
N VAL A 73 -10.38 -0.72 6.45
CA VAL A 73 -10.36 0.49 7.30
C VAL A 73 -9.66 1.66 6.62
N VAL A 74 -8.48 1.39 6.03
CA VAL A 74 -7.67 2.44 5.37
C VAL A 74 -8.44 3.03 4.20
N MET A 75 -9.08 2.19 3.37
CA MET A 75 -9.87 2.66 2.24
C MET A 75 -11.07 3.52 2.69
N ARG A 76 -11.80 3.09 3.73
CA ARG A 76 -12.92 3.84 4.28
C ARG A 76 -12.49 5.21 4.82
N LEU A 77 -11.37 5.27 5.54
CA LEU A 77 -10.83 6.54 6.05
C LEU A 77 -10.39 7.48 4.92
N VAL A 78 -9.73 6.96 3.90
CA VAL A 78 -9.31 7.74 2.73
C VAL A 78 -10.54 8.26 1.98
N ALA A 79 -11.53 7.40 1.75
CA ALA A 79 -12.76 7.79 1.05
C ALA A 79 -13.56 8.84 1.83
N LEU A 80 -13.77 8.63 3.14
CA LEU A 80 -14.47 9.59 4.00
C LEU A 80 -13.72 10.92 4.09
N GLY A 81 -12.38 10.88 4.20
CA GLY A 81 -11.54 12.07 4.25
C GLY A 81 -11.60 12.86 2.93
N ALA A 82 -11.46 12.20 1.80
CA ALA A 82 -11.54 12.82 0.49
C ALA A 82 -12.93 13.46 0.26
N ASP A 83 -13.99 12.71 0.54
CA ASP A 83 -15.37 13.17 0.41
C ASP A 83 -15.67 14.37 1.33
N SER A 84 -15.12 14.37 2.56
CA SER A 84 -15.29 15.49 3.50
C SER A 84 -14.52 16.74 3.09
N LEU A 85 -13.36 16.60 2.45
CA LEU A 85 -12.54 17.72 1.99
C LEU A 85 -13.05 18.35 0.70
N LEU A 86 -13.56 17.52 -0.23
CA LEU A 86 -14.02 17.96 -1.55
C LEU A 86 -15.51 18.29 -1.57
N GLY A 87 -16.29 17.83 -0.59
CA GLY A 87 -17.74 17.93 -0.58
C GLY A 87 -18.45 16.92 -1.49
N HIS A 88 -17.72 16.03 -2.13
CA HIS A 88 -18.22 14.95 -2.99
C HIS A 88 -17.18 13.82 -3.07
N THR A 89 -17.62 12.63 -3.44
CA THR A 89 -16.74 11.49 -3.66
C THR A 89 -16.13 11.57 -5.07
N ASP A 90 -14.82 11.71 -5.18
CA ASP A 90 -14.06 11.70 -6.44
C ASP A 90 -13.36 10.34 -6.59
N PHE A 91 -13.90 9.49 -7.48
CA PHE A 91 -13.38 8.13 -7.71
C PHE A 91 -12.01 8.14 -8.39
N ARG A 92 -11.69 9.15 -9.21
CA ARG A 92 -10.36 9.30 -9.82
C ARG A 92 -9.30 9.58 -8.77
N LEU A 93 -9.61 10.44 -7.79
CA LEU A 93 -8.71 10.70 -6.68
C LEU A 93 -8.44 9.42 -5.88
N LEU A 94 -9.48 8.64 -5.59
CA LEU A 94 -9.34 7.37 -4.83
C LEU A 94 -8.51 6.35 -5.61
N MET A 95 -8.73 6.20 -6.92
CA MET A 95 -7.89 5.38 -7.79
C MET A 95 -6.43 5.89 -7.79
N ALA A 96 -6.22 7.20 -7.91
CA ALA A 96 -4.87 7.77 -7.89
C ALA A 96 -4.13 7.47 -6.59
N VAL A 97 -4.78 7.66 -5.42
CA VAL A 97 -4.20 7.35 -4.11
C VAL A 97 -3.80 5.88 -4.01
N GLY A 98 -4.67 4.96 -4.44
CA GLY A 98 -4.33 3.54 -4.47
C GLY A 98 -3.14 3.24 -5.38
N ASN A 99 -3.14 3.77 -6.59
CA ASN A 99 -2.08 3.53 -7.57
C ASN A 99 -0.74 4.20 -7.23
N LEU A 100 -0.72 5.27 -6.45
CA LEU A 100 0.53 5.86 -5.93
C LEU A 100 1.29 4.89 -5.01
N THR A 101 0.62 3.91 -4.40
CA THR A 101 1.30 2.88 -3.58
C THR A 101 2.20 1.96 -4.41
N VAL A 102 1.93 1.79 -5.72
CA VAL A 102 2.83 1.07 -6.64
C VAL A 102 4.17 1.80 -6.76
N ILE A 103 4.13 3.13 -6.89
CA ILE A 103 5.35 3.94 -6.92
C ILE A 103 6.09 3.84 -5.61
N GLY A 104 5.37 3.89 -4.48
CA GLY A 104 5.94 3.68 -3.16
C GLY A 104 6.63 2.32 -3.03
N LEU A 105 5.98 1.26 -3.52
CA LEU A 105 6.55 -0.10 -3.54
C LEU A 105 7.83 -0.16 -4.40
N PHE A 106 7.80 0.42 -5.60
CA PHE A 106 8.99 0.50 -6.44
C PHE A 106 10.11 1.33 -5.79
N ALA A 107 9.77 2.44 -5.12
CA ALA A 107 10.75 3.26 -4.40
C ALA A 107 11.42 2.49 -3.24
N LEU A 108 10.66 1.67 -2.50
CA LEU A 108 11.22 0.79 -1.47
C LEU A 108 12.16 -0.25 -2.08
N PHE A 109 11.75 -0.89 -3.17
CA PHE A 109 12.58 -1.84 -3.90
C PHE A 109 13.87 -1.17 -4.40
N TRP A 110 13.76 0.01 -5.01
CA TRP A 110 14.92 0.80 -5.43
C TRP A 110 15.84 1.12 -4.25
N ALA A 111 15.29 1.62 -3.14
CA ALA A 111 16.09 2.00 -1.96
C ALA A 111 16.82 0.82 -1.34
N GLU A 112 16.27 -0.40 -1.43
CA GLU A 112 16.90 -1.60 -0.88
C GLU A 112 17.97 -2.18 -1.79
N PHE A 113 17.73 -2.22 -3.11
CA PHE A 113 18.53 -3.00 -4.06
C PHE A 113 19.39 -2.19 -5.00
N ARG A 114 19.26 -0.86 -5.06
CA ARG A 114 20.00 -0.03 -6.01
C ARG A 114 21.52 -0.22 -5.94
N ASP A 115 22.06 -0.60 -4.78
CA ASP A 115 23.50 -0.75 -4.58
C ASP A 115 24.02 -2.13 -5.01
N ASP A 116 23.16 -3.14 -4.98
CA ASP A 116 23.50 -4.54 -5.27
C ASP A 116 22.96 -5.02 -6.62
N ALA A 117 21.78 -4.54 -7.04
CA ALA A 117 21.14 -4.98 -8.27
C ALA A 117 21.70 -4.26 -9.52
N SER A 118 21.77 -5.00 -10.63
CA SER A 118 22.05 -4.39 -11.92
C SER A 118 20.89 -3.53 -12.43
N ALA A 119 21.16 -2.59 -13.33
CA ALA A 119 20.15 -1.79 -14.00
C ALA A 119 19.07 -2.63 -14.68
N ALA A 120 19.45 -3.80 -15.23
CA ALA A 120 18.52 -4.73 -15.86
C ALA A 120 17.50 -5.31 -14.84
N VAL A 121 17.96 -5.65 -13.62
CA VAL A 121 17.07 -6.15 -12.55
C VAL A 121 16.12 -5.05 -12.09
N LEU A 122 16.60 -3.83 -11.90
CA LEU A 122 15.77 -2.70 -11.50
C LEU A 122 14.75 -2.32 -12.59
N GLY A 123 15.16 -2.35 -13.85
CA GLY A 123 14.27 -2.16 -14.99
C GLY A 123 13.20 -3.26 -15.09
N ALA A 124 13.60 -4.53 -14.96
CA ALA A 124 12.66 -5.65 -14.95
C ALA A 124 11.65 -5.54 -13.80
N ALA A 125 12.10 -5.15 -12.60
CA ALA A 125 11.20 -4.90 -11.46
C ALA A 125 10.20 -3.77 -11.75
N SER A 126 10.64 -2.68 -12.39
CA SER A 126 9.76 -1.60 -12.82
C SER A 126 8.66 -2.11 -13.76
N PHE A 127 9.02 -2.89 -14.80
CA PHE A 127 8.05 -3.48 -15.74
C PHE A 127 7.09 -4.44 -15.05
N LEU A 128 7.56 -5.29 -14.13
CA LEU A 128 6.73 -6.26 -13.42
C LEU A 128 5.75 -5.60 -12.43
N LEU A 129 6.19 -4.57 -11.72
CA LEU A 129 5.35 -3.86 -10.76
C LEU A 129 4.33 -2.94 -11.44
N LEU A 130 4.68 -2.39 -12.60
CA LEU A 130 3.87 -1.40 -13.33
C LEU A 130 3.17 -2.01 -14.57
N GLN A 131 2.99 -3.31 -14.58
CA GLN A 131 2.23 -3.99 -15.64
C GLN A 131 0.73 -3.72 -15.53
N TRP A 132 0.05 -3.74 -16.68
CA TRP A 132 -1.39 -3.46 -16.78
C TRP A 132 -2.28 -4.71 -16.69
N SER A 133 -1.71 -5.89 -16.39
CA SER A 133 -2.43 -7.17 -16.39
C SER A 133 -3.51 -7.27 -15.31
N TYR A 134 -3.43 -6.46 -14.25
CA TYR A 134 -4.43 -6.36 -13.19
C TYR A 134 -5.23 -5.05 -13.24
N SER A 135 -5.56 -4.61 -14.46
CA SER A 135 -6.30 -3.37 -14.72
C SER A 135 -7.62 -3.24 -13.97
N GLU A 136 -8.31 -4.35 -13.67
CA GLU A 136 -9.52 -4.33 -12.85
C GLU A 136 -9.23 -3.74 -11.44
N ALA A 137 -8.17 -4.21 -10.78
CA ALA A 137 -7.78 -3.65 -9.48
C ALA A 137 -7.25 -2.21 -9.61
N ILE A 138 -6.60 -1.86 -10.71
CA ILE A 138 -6.06 -0.51 -10.96
C ILE A 138 -7.18 0.52 -11.15
N LEU A 139 -8.23 0.15 -11.90
CA LEU A 139 -9.33 1.04 -12.31
C LEU A 139 -10.56 1.00 -11.40
N MET A 140 -10.57 0.19 -10.36
CA MET A 140 -11.63 0.16 -9.36
C MET A 140 -11.16 0.85 -8.08
N ALA A 141 -11.84 1.92 -7.67
CA ALA A 141 -11.42 2.75 -6.54
C ALA A 141 -11.36 1.95 -5.23
N SER A 142 -12.33 1.06 -5.00
CA SER A 142 -12.40 0.18 -3.83
C SER A 142 -11.34 -0.94 -3.83
N ALA A 143 -10.71 -1.23 -4.96
CA ALA A 143 -9.73 -2.30 -5.08
C ALA A 143 -8.27 -1.80 -5.09
N ALA A 144 -8.02 -0.63 -5.70
CA ALA A 144 -6.67 -0.13 -5.91
C ALA A 144 -5.89 0.02 -4.59
N LEU A 145 -6.44 0.74 -3.62
CA LEU A 145 -5.75 0.94 -2.34
C LEU A 145 -5.70 -0.34 -1.48
N PRO A 146 -6.77 -1.12 -1.28
CA PRO A 146 -6.68 -2.37 -0.53
C PRO A 146 -5.69 -3.37 -1.11
N ASN A 147 -5.77 -3.67 -2.41
CA ASN A 147 -4.97 -4.73 -3.03
C ASN A 147 -3.51 -4.35 -3.24
N ILE A 148 -3.22 -3.13 -3.66
CA ILE A 148 -1.85 -2.67 -3.91
C ILE A 148 -1.25 -2.11 -2.62
N GLY A 149 -2.03 -1.35 -1.87
CA GLY A 149 -1.60 -0.73 -0.62
C GLY A 149 -1.19 -1.74 0.43
N VAL A 150 -1.89 -2.88 0.58
CA VAL A 150 -1.50 -3.93 1.52
C VAL A 150 -0.08 -4.45 1.22
N VAL A 151 0.27 -4.62 -0.05
CA VAL A 151 1.60 -5.06 -0.46
C VAL A 151 2.62 -3.97 -0.12
N PHE A 152 2.36 -2.73 -0.52
CA PHE A 152 3.23 -1.59 -0.22
C PHE A 152 3.49 -1.44 1.29
N PHE A 153 2.43 -1.41 2.11
CA PHE A 153 2.57 -1.26 3.55
C PHE A 153 3.27 -2.45 4.22
N SER A 154 3.04 -3.68 3.74
CA SER A 154 3.74 -4.86 4.25
C SER A 154 5.24 -4.81 3.95
N PHE A 155 5.63 -4.48 2.72
CA PHE A 155 7.04 -4.30 2.36
C PHE A 155 7.66 -3.11 3.10
N ALA A 156 6.94 -2.00 3.29
CA ALA A 156 7.40 -0.86 4.07
C ALA A 156 7.64 -1.24 5.54
N ALA A 157 6.76 -2.05 6.14
CA ALA A 157 6.95 -2.55 7.50
C ALA A 157 8.26 -3.34 7.63
N ILE A 158 8.52 -4.27 6.70
CA ILE A 158 9.76 -5.07 6.67
C ILE A 158 10.98 -4.17 6.42
N PHE A 159 10.89 -3.25 5.47
CA PHE A 159 11.97 -2.31 5.12
C PHE A 159 12.38 -1.47 6.33
N PHE A 160 11.42 -0.86 7.04
CA PHE A 160 11.71 -0.06 8.22
C PHE A 160 12.18 -0.90 9.41
N ALA A 161 11.69 -2.12 9.59
CA ALA A 161 12.18 -3.06 10.59
C ALA A 161 13.67 -3.36 10.40
N GLY A 162 14.13 -3.44 9.16
CA GLY A 162 15.53 -3.64 8.79
C GLY A 162 16.47 -2.46 9.11
N ARG A 163 15.97 -1.28 9.41
CA ARG A 163 16.77 -0.06 9.70
C ARG A 163 17.00 0.10 11.20
N SER A 164 18.12 0.72 11.60
CA SER A 164 18.53 0.83 13.02
C SER A 164 18.20 2.16 13.69
N THR A 165 17.66 3.14 12.97
CA THR A 165 17.31 4.44 13.54
C THR A 165 16.05 4.36 14.43
N GLY A 166 15.96 5.19 15.47
CA GLY A 166 14.92 5.08 16.51
C GLY A 166 13.49 5.13 15.97
N TRP A 167 13.19 6.05 15.03
CA TRP A 167 11.86 6.23 14.46
C TRP A 167 11.41 5.09 13.53
N THR A 168 12.36 4.30 12.97
CA THR A 168 12.03 3.27 11.98
C THR A 168 11.24 2.10 12.58
N LEU A 169 11.37 1.84 13.88
CA LEU A 169 10.53 0.85 14.55
C LEU A 169 9.06 1.31 14.60
N ALA A 170 8.82 2.56 14.96
CA ALA A 170 7.48 3.15 14.94
C ALA A 170 6.88 3.16 13.52
N ALA A 171 7.69 3.52 12.51
CA ALA A 171 7.27 3.45 11.11
C ALA A 171 6.94 2.02 10.66
N SER A 172 7.72 1.03 11.08
CA SER A 172 7.43 -0.39 10.82
C SER A 172 6.08 -0.81 11.41
N ILE A 173 5.81 -0.44 12.67
CA ILE A 173 4.53 -0.73 13.33
C ILE A 173 3.38 -0.03 12.61
N ALA A 174 3.52 1.27 12.32
CA ALA A 174 2.50 2.05 11.61
C ALA A 174 2.17 1.43 10.24
N CYS A 175 3.19 1.07 9.45
CA CYS A 175 2.99 0.40 8.17
C CYS A 175 2.31 -0.97 8.34
N GLY A 176 2.66 -1.75 9.37
CA GLY A 176 2.01 -3.02 9.64
C GLY A 176 0.53 -2.88 10.02
N VAL A 177 0.18 -1.85 10.80
CA VAL A 177 -1.23 -1.50 11.11
C VAL A 177 -1.98 -1.06 9.86
N LEU A 178 -1.37 -0.23 9.01
CA LEU A 178 -1.97 0.17 7.73
C LEU A 178 -2.16 -1.03 6.79
N ALA A 179 -1.22 -1.97 6.76
CA ALA A 179 -1.37 -3.19 5.98
C ALA A 179 -2.59 -4.02 6.44
N ALA A 180 -2.71 -4.25 7.76
CA ALA A 180 -3.82 -5.00 8.34
C ALA A 180 -5.17 -4.29 8.16
N GLY A 181 -5.18 -2.95 8.18
CA GLY A 181 -6.37 -2.14 7.90
C GLY A 181 -6.68 -1.98 6.41
N SER A 182 -5.80 -2.43 5.52
CA SER A 182 -6.04 -2.40 4.07
C SER A 182 -6.69 -3.67 3.56
N GLN A 183 -6.26 -4.84 4.07
CA GLN A 183 -6.80 -6.15 3.65
C GLN A 183 -6.42 -7.24 4.68
N SER A 184 -7.17 -8.34 4.74
CA SER A 184 -6.99 -9.40 5.75
C SER A 184 -5.59 -10.01 5.77
N ASN A 185 -4.94 -10.20 4.63
CA ASN A 185 -3.57 -10.72 4.54
C ASN A 185 -2.51 -9.74 5.10
N GLY A 186 -2.85 -8.47 5.28
CA GLY A 186 -1.98 -7.47 5.91
C GLY A 186 -1.63 -7.78 7.36
N VAL A 187 -2.39 -8.64 8.05
CA VAL A 187 -2.08 -9.08 9.42
C VAL A 187 -0.74 -9.80 9.55
N PHE A 188 -0.22 -10.34 8.43
CA PHE A 188 1.10 -10.97 8.39
C PHE A 188 2.27 -9.97 8.29
N ALA A 189 2.02 -8.69 8.04
CA ALA A 189 3.08 -7.71 7.85
C ALA A 189 4.01 -7.58 9.08
N LEU A 190 3.44 -7.46 10.29
CA LEU A 190 4.22 -7.36 11.53
C LEU A 190 4.95 -8.65 11.87
N PRO A 191 4.34 -9.86 11.82
CA PRO A 191 5.07 -11.12 12.01
C PRO A 191 6.24 -11.28 11.03
N LEU A 192 6.07 -10.94 9.75
CA LEU A 192 7.15 -11.01 8.75
C LEU A 192 8.26 -10.00 9.04
N ALA A 193 7.91 -8.76 9.45
CA ALA A 193 8.88 -7.76 9.87
C ALA A 193 9.65 -8.20 11.13
N ALA A 194 8.97 -8.85 12.09
CA ALA A 194 9.60 -9.43 13.27
C ALA A 194 10.58 -10.57 12.91
N LEU A 195 10.16 -11.47 12.00
CA LEU A 195 11.01 -12.53 11.50
C LEU A 195 12.27 -11.98 10.81
N ALA A 196 12.13 -10.96 9.98
CA ALA A 196 13.26 -10.28 9.36
C ALA A 196 14.22 -9.68 10.40
N CYS A 197 13.70 -9.11 11.50
CA CYS A 197 14.51 -8.65 12.63
C CYS A 197 15.25 -9.81 13.32
N LEU A 198 14.60 -10.97 13.52
CA LEU A 198 15.22 -12.15 14.14
C LEU A 198 16.38 -12.67 13.28
N LEU A 199 16.16 -12.80 11.98
CA LEU A 199 17.19 -13.26 11.03
C LEU A 199 18.37 -12.27 10.98
N GLY A 200 18.12 -10.98 11.17
CA GLY A 200 19.14 -9.93 11.30
C GLY A 200 19.73 -9.77 12.71
N GLY A 201 19.46 -10.68 13.66
CA GLY A 201 20.00 -10.65 15.02
C GLY A 201 19.38 -9.61 15.97
N ARG A 202 18.32 -8.92 15.56
CA ARG A 202 17.69 -7.79 16.29
C ARG A 202 16.55 -8.25 17.20
N ARG A 203 16.86 -9.10 18.19
CA ARG A 203 15.87 -9.80 19.04
C ARG A 203 14.90 -8.87 19.78
N SER A 204 15.37 -7.75 20.32
CA SER A 204 14.51 -6.79 21.05
C SER A 204 13.47 -6.15 20.13
N ARG A 205 13.85 -5.75 18.93
CA ARG A 205 12.91 -5.21 17.92
C ARG A 205 11.89 -6.26 17.47
N ALA A 206 12.35 -7.50 17.26
CA ALA A 206 11.47 -8.60 16.92
C ALA A 206 10.42 -8.84 18.01
N ALA A 207 10.81 -8.83 19.29
CA ALA A 207 9.87 -8.98 20.40
C ALA A 207 8.80 -7.88 20.43
N ILE A 208 9.19 -6.61 20.19
CA ILE A 208 8.24 -5.49 20.11
C ILE A 208 7.27 -5.68 18.94
N LEU A 209 7.76 -6.08 17.77
CA LEU A 209 6.93 -6.29 16.58
C LEU A 209 5.97 -7.48 16.75
N PHE A 210 6.40 -8.58 17.40
CA PHE A 210 5.50 -9.68 17.74
C PHE A 210 4.45 -9.26 18.77
N GLY A 211 4.82 -8.44 19.77
CA GLY A 211 3.87 -7.86 20.71
C GLY A 211 2.83 -6.99 20.04
N ALA A 212 3.26 -6.14 19.11
CA ALA A 212 2.35 -5.31 18.30
C ALA A 212 1.43 -6.16 17.41
N ALA A 213 1.95 -7.23 16.81
CA ALA A 213 1.15 -8.17 16.03
C ALA A 213 0.08 -8.86 16.90
N ALA A 214 0.47 -9.35 18.08
CA ALA A 214 -0.45 -10.00 19.01
C ALA A 214 -1.56 -9.03 19.47
N ALA A 215 -1.20 -7.78 19.77
CA ALA A 215 -2.20 -6.75 20.11
C ALA A 215 -3.17 -6.47 18.96
N LEU A 216 -2.66 -6.43 17.72
CA LEU A 216 -3.49 -6.22 16.54
C LEU A 216 -4.44 -7.40 16.27
N TRP A 217 -4.02 -8.63 16.57
CA TRP A 217 -4.85 -9.83 16.37
C TRP A 217 -5.92 -10.01 17.45
N ALA A 218 -5.77 -9.33 18.60
CA ALA A 218 -6.74 -9.36 19.69
C ALA A 218 -7.96 -8.42 19.47
N VAL A 219 -7.93 -7.59 18.43
CA VAL A 219 -8.98 -6.64 18.04
C VAL A 219 -9.74 -7.13 16.81
#